data_8922efbc10182a77b3dddea51e5e1fe3
#
_entry.id   8922efbc10182a77b3dddea51e5e1fe3
#
_cell.length_a   1.000
_cell.length_b   1.000
_cell.length_c   1.000
_cell.angle_alpha   90.00
_cell.angle_beta   90.00
_cell.angle_gamma   90.00
#
_symmetry.space_group_name_H-M   'P 1'
#
loop_
_entity.id
_entity.type
_entity.pdbx_description
1 polymer ?
#
loop_
_entity_poly.entity_id
_entity_poly.type
_entity_poly.pdbx_seq_one_letter_code
_entity_poly.pdbx_strand_id
1 'polypeptide(L)'
;MLVTTELQTDAIRVSSYRCDAQPGARPFTEMHAEYSVSYVRKGSFGYRTRGSAYELVAGSVLVGCPGDEYVCTHDHRVCGDECLAFHLSPGFVDLIGGDRRTWRTAGLPPLPELVVFGELAQAAAEGRSDAGLDELGMWFASRFVEVMEGRSKPTPQSAAARDRRRAVDAAMWIDANSHDDIGLEAAASKAGLSSFHFLRLFSQVLGVTPHQYLVRSRLRHAARLLADDDRAVTDVAFDVGFADLSNFVRTFHRAAGVSPRGFRQAAKGDRKIFQDRLAALFDDDRLIHPSSRKRPPCTTTSD
;
A
#
# COMPACT_ATOMS: atom_id res chain seq x y z
N MET A 1 -17.95 -11.27 -2.55
CA MET A 1 -16.59 -10.88 -2.97
C MET A 1 -16.36 -11.42 -4.38
N LEU A 2 -15.97 -10.55 -5.33
CA LEU A 2 -15.58 -10.91 -6.69
C LEU A 2 -14.06 -10.90 -6.78
N VAL A 3 -13.48 -11.95 -7.38
CA VAL A 3 -12.03 -12.06 -7.61
C VAL A 3 -11.81 -12.27 -9.11
N THR A 4 -10.95 -11.43 -9.70
CA THR A 4 -10.55 -11.56 -11.11
C THR A 4 -9.03 -11.71 -11.16
N THR A 5 -8.55 -12.76 -11.82
CA THR A 5 -7.10 -12.91 -12.08
C THR A 5 -6.76 -12.10 -13.32
N GLU A 6 -5.94 -11.07 -13.14
CA GLU A 6 -5.51 -10.15 -14.20
C GLU A 6 -4.28 -10.67 -14.93
N LEU A 7 -3.42 -11.40 -14.21
CA LEU A 7 -2.19 -11.97 -14.75
C LEU A 7 -1.77 -13.22 -13.97
N GLN A 8 -1.17 -14.18 -14.67
CA GLN A 8 -0.55 -15.37 -14.07
C GLN A 8 0.76 -15.69 -14.79
N THR A 9 1.86 -15.69 -14.05
CA THR A 9 3.19 -16.16 -14.49
C THR A 9 3.77 -17.14 -13.46
N ASP A 10 4.97 -17.66 -13.69
CA ASP A 10 5.66 -18.55 -12.74
C ASP A 10 6.13 -17.80 -11.47
N ALA A 11 6.38 -16.49 -11.58
CA ALA A 11 6.89 -15.66 -10.49
C ALA A 11 5.78 -14.99 -9.68
N ILE A 12 4.72 -14.56 -10.36
CA ILE A 12 3.69 -13.71 -9.77
C ILE A 12 2.31 -13.99 -10.37
N ARG A 13 1.28 -13.95 -9.52
CA ARG A 13 -0.12 -13.89 -9.93
C ARG A 13 -0.71 -12.59 -9.41
N VAL A 14 -1.36 -11.84 -10.28
CA VAL A 14 -2.03 -10.58 -9.94
C VAL A 14 -3.53 -10.78 -9.98
N SER A 15 -4.21 -10.41 -8.91
CA SER A 15 -5.66 -10.56 -8.79
C SER A 15 -6.31 -9.29 -8.25
N SER A 16 -7.37 -8.85 -8.91
CA SER A 16 -8.26 -7.80 -8.42
C SER A 16 -9.32 -8.40 -7.51
N TYR A 17 -9.46 -7.83 -6.34
CA TYR A 17 -10.50 -8.17 -5.36
C TYR A 17 -11.47 -7.00 -5.25
N ARG A 18 -12.76 -7.30 -5.39
CA ARG A 18 -13.84 -6.35 -5.10
C ARG A 18 -14.79 -6.96 -4.10
N CYS A 19 -14.90 -6.33 -2.96
CA CYS A 19 -15.80 -6.71 -1.90
C CYS A 19 -16.96 -5.71 -1.82
N ASP A 20 -18.18 -6.19 -1.80
CA ASP A 20 -19.43 -5.43 -1.66
C ASP A 20 -20.12 -5.69 -0.31
N ALA A 21 -19.36 -6.24 0.65
CA ALA A 21 -19.88 -6.56 1.96
C ALA A 21 -20.48 -5.34 2.65
N GLN A 22 -21.66 -5.53 3.22
CA GLN A 22 -22.38 -4.48 3.96
C GLN A 22 -21.82 -4.35 5.37
N PRO A 23 -21.93 -3.16 6.00
CA PRO A 23 -21.59 -2.97 7.39
C PRO A 23 -22.26 -4.01 8.30
N GLY A 24 -21.46 -4.68 9.14
CA GLY A 24 -21.93 -5.73 10.04
C GLY A 24 -22.11 -7.11 9.37
N ALA A 25 -21.66 -7.30 8.14
CA ALA A 25 -21.59 -8.62 7.53
C ALA A 25 -20.79 -9.58 8.43
N ARG A 26 -21.27 -10.82 8.54
CA ARG A 26 -20.65 -11.83 9.41
C ARG A 26 -19.26 -12.17 8.89
N PRO A 27 -18.20 -11.89 9.66
CA PRO A 27 -16.84 -12.22 9.23
C PRO A 27 -16.64 -13.75 9.26
N PHE A 28 -15.78 -14.24 8.38
CA PHE A 28 -15.34 -15.62 8.38
C PHE A 28 -13.81 -15.69 8.35
N THR A 29 -13.26 -16.78 8.83
CA THR A 29 -11.81 -16.98 8.85
C THR A 29 -11.35 -17.54 7.53
N GLU A 30 -10.33 -16.93 6.97
CA GLU A 30 -9.59 -17.37 5.79
C GLU A 30 -8.13 -17.64 6.13
N MET A 31 -7.38 -18.23 5.21
CA MET A 31 -5.96 -18.51 5.38
C MET A 31 -5.19 -18.08 4.13
N HIS A 32 -4.06 -17.43 4.33
CA HIS A 32 -3.16 -17.11 3.24
C HIS A 32 -2.49 -18.39 2.72
N ALA A 33 -2.74 -18.74 1.46
CA ALA A 33 -2.10 -19.88 0.81
C ALA A 33 -0.68 -19.57 0.31
N GLU A 34 -0.42 -18.30 0.00
CA GLU A 34 0.81 -17.82 -0.63
C GLU A 34 1.29 -16.53 0.05
N TYR A 35 2.56 -16.18 -0.19
CA TYR A 35 3.01 -14.82 0.09
C TYR A 35 2.26 -13.84 -0.80
N SER A 36 1.80 -12.75 -0.23
CA SER A 36 1.14 -11.71 -1.02
C SER A 36 1.39 -10.32 -0.45
N VAL A 37 1.39 -9.34 -1.37
CA VAL A 37 1.38 -7.92 -1.04
C VAL A 37 0.21 -7.31 -1.78
N SER A 38 -0.79 -6.81 -1.05
CA SER A 38 -2.04 -6.34 -1.62
C SER A 38 -2.22 -4.85 -1.37
N TYR A 39 -2.43 -4.08 -2.43
CA TYR A 39 -2.67 -2.65 -2.38
C TYR A 39 -4.18 -2.37 -2.26
N VAL A 40 -4.58 -1.66 -1.22
CA VAL A 40 -5.97 -1.20 -1.03
C VAL A 40 -6.18 0.05 -1.87
N ARG A 41 -6.91 -0.10 -2.97
CA ARG A 41 -7.17 0.99 -3.90
C ARG A 41 -8.29 1.90 -3.44
N LYS A 42 -9.37 1.31 -2.92
CA LYS A 42 -10.61 2.02 -2.56
C LYS A 42 -11.28 1.38 -1.35
N GLY A 43 -12.01 2.19 -0.62
CA GLY A 43 -12.78 1.74 0.53
C GLY A 43 -11.93 1.52 1.77
N SER A 44 -12.46 0.70 2.67
CA SER A 44 -11.81 0.38 3.94
C SER A 44 -12.39 -0.90 4.56
N PHE A 45 -11.56 -1.64 5.26
CA PHE A 45 -11.97 -2.82 6.03
C PHE A 45 -11.05 -3.05 7.23
N GLY A 46 -11.58 -3.68 8.26
CA GLY A 46 -10.78 -4.17 9.37
C GLY A 46 -10.13 -5.50 9.01
N TYR A 47 -8.87 -5.69 9.37
CA TYR A 47 -8.10 -6.90 9.12
C TYR A 47 -7.51 -7.42 10.42
N ARG A 48 -7.79 -8.67 10.76
CA ARG A 48 -7.31 -9.31 11.98
C ARG A 48 -6.52 -10.55 11.65
N THR A 49 -5.32 -10.65 12.19
CA THR A 49 -4.46 -11.84 12.06
C THR A 49 -3.51 -11.91 13.25
N ARG A 50 -3.18 -13.11 13.71
CA ARG A 50 -2.19 -13.36 14.78
C ARG A 50 -2.42 -12.49 16.03
N GLY A 51 -3.68 -12.31 16.43
CA GLY A 51 -4.07 -11.51 17.60
C GLY A 51 -3.95 -9.99 17.45
N SER A 52 -3.54 -9.50 16.29
CA SER A 52 -3.44 -8.06 15.98
C SER A 52 -4.59 -7.62 15.07
N ALA A 53 -5.03 -6.37 15.21
CA ALA A 53 -6.08 -5.77 14.39
C ALA A 53 -5.55 -4.51 13.70
N TYR A 54 -5.90 -4.36 12.43
CA TYR A 54 -5.51 -3.24 11.57
C TYR A 54 -6.76 -2.64 10.94
N GLU A 55 -6.78 -1.35 10.72
CA GLU A 55 -7.78 -0.68 9.88
C GLU A 55 -7.10 -0.29 8.58
N LEU A 56 -7.49 -0.95 7.51
CA LEU A 56 -6.94 -0.72 6.17
C LEU A 56 -7.86 0.24 5.42
N VAL A 57 -7.27 1.28 4.87
CA VAL A 57 -7.93 2.33 4.10
C VAL A 57 -7.25 2.46 2.74
N ALA A 58 -7.83 3.21 1.82
CA ALA A 58 -7.24 3.45 0.52
C ALA A 58 -5.77 3.93 0.61
N GLY A 59 -4.88 3.25 -0.07
CA GLY A 59 -3.42 3.43 -0.01
C GLY A 59 -2.69 2.52 0.98
N SER A 60 -3.42 1.80 1.86
CA SER A 60 -2.84 0.79 2.76
C SER A 60 -2.33 -0.42 1.99
N VAL A 61 -1.43 -1.17 2.62
CA VAL A 61 -0.92 -2.44 2.07
C VAL A 61 -1.19 -3.57 3.06
N LEU A 62 -1.82 -4.64 2.60
CA LEU A 62 -2.00 -5.89 3.33
C LEU A 62 -0.91 -6.87 2.89
N VAL A 63 -0.32 -7.57 3.87
CA VAL A 63 0.74 -8.55 3.63
C VAL A 63 0.26 -9.91 4.09
N GLY A 64 0.18 -10.85 3.16
CA GLY A 64 -0.13 -12.26 3.41
C GLY A 64 1.11 -13.10 3.58
N CYS A 65 1.13 -13.94 4.61
CA CYS A 65 2.17 -14.94 4.82
C CYS A 65 1.52 -16.34 4.83
N PRO A 66 2.04 -17.31 4.07
CA PRO A 66 1.46 -18.65 3.99
C PRO A 66 1.20 -19.25 5.35
N GLY A 67 0.00 -19.82 5.55
CA GLY A 67 -0.44 -20.46 6.79
C GLY A 67 -0.95 -19.50 7.87
N ASP A 68 -0.87 -18.19 7.68
CA ASP A 68 -1.50 -17.25 8.62
C ASP A 68 -3.01 -17.19 8.39
N GLU A 69 -3.78 -17.45 9.43
CA GLU A 69 -5.23 -17.20 9.43
C GLU A 69 -5.54 -15.72 9.57
N TYR A 70 -6.58 -15.28 8.89
CA TYR A 70 -7.04 -13.90 8.96
C TYR A 70 -8.56 -13.79 8.89
N VAL A 71 -9.06 -12.64 9.33
CA VAL A 71 -10.47 -12.28 9.27
C VAL A 71 -10.59 -10.84 8.78
N CYS A 72 -11.34 -10.64 7.70
CA CYS A 72 -11.76 -9.31 7.26
C CYS A 72 -13.07 -8.93 7.95
N THR A 73 -13.19 -7.68 8.40
CA THR A 73 -14.40 -7.14 9.02
C THR A 73 -14.83 -5.86 8.32
N HIS A 74 -16.16 -5.70 8.14
CA HIS A 74 -16.78 -4.55 7.47
C HIS A 74 -17.66 -3.78 8.45
N ASP A 75 -17.03 -3.25 9.51
CA ASP A 75 -17.69 -2.50 10.57
C ASP A 75 -17.84 -1.00 10.23
N HIS A 76 -17.32 -0.55 9.09
CA HIS A 76 -17.35 0.84 8.65
C HIS A 76 -18.67 1.18 7.97
N ARG A 77 -19.00 2.48 7.91
CA ARG A 77 -20.28 2.95 7.33
C ARG A 77 -20.32 2.90 5.81
N VAL A 78 -19.15 2.95 5.17
CA VAL A 78 -19.03 2.91 3.71
C VAL A 78 -18.88 1.45 3.29
N CYS A 79 -19.73 1.01 2.37
CA CYS A 79 -19.69 -0.35 1.84
C CYS A 79 -18.63 -0.50 0.76
N GLY A 80 -17.98 -1.65 0.78
CA GLY A 80 -17.13 -2.12 -0.30
C GLY A 80 -15.69 -1.60 -0.22
N ASP A 81 -14.82 -2.47 -0.68
CA ASP A 81 -13.41 -2.18 -0.87
C ASP A 81 -12.90 -2.82 -2.16
N GLU A 82 -11.83 -2.27 -2.70
CA GLU A 82 -11.15 -2.79 -3.87
C GLU A 82 -9.65 -2.91 -3.58
N CYS A 83 -9.10 -4.10 -3.85
CA CYS A 83 -7.69 -4.40 -3.65
C CYS A 83 -7.08 -5.00 -4.92
N LEU A 84 -5.82 -4.66 -5.20
CA LEU A 84 -4.99 -5.35 -6.18
C LEU A 84 -3.93 -6.15 -5.41
N ALA A 85 -3.99 -7.46 -5.52
CA ALA A 85 -3.12 -8.39 -4.80
C ALA A 85 -2.07 -9.00 -5.74
N PHE A 86 -0.82 -8.97 -5.31
CA PHE A 86 0.32 -9.61 -5.93
C PHE A 86 0.67 -10.84 -5.10
N HIS A 87 0.33 -12.02 -5.61
CA HIS A 87 0.69 -13.30 -5.02
C HIS A 87 2.03 -13.74 -5.58
N LEU A 88 2.97 -14.10 -4.72
CA LEU A 88 4.37 -14.27 -5.05
C LEU A 88 4.78 -15.74 -4.91
N SER A 89 5.48 -16.27 -5.91
CA SER A 89 6.08 -17.59 -5.79
C SER A 89 7.19 -17.60 -4.72
N PRO A 90 7.42 -18.75 -4.06
CA PRO A 90 8.52 -18.87 -3.09
C PRO A 90 9.88 -18.49 -3.68
N GLY A 91 10.16 -18.89 -4.93
CA GLY A 91 11.41 -18.55 -5.62
C GLY A 91 11.59 -17.04 -5.83
N PHE A 92 10.50 -16.32 -6.11
CA PHE A 92 10.58 -14.87 -6.23
C PHE A 92 10.73 -14.18 -4.85
N VAL A 93 10.09 -14.71 -3.81
CA VAL A 93 10.28 -14.23 -2.43
C VAL A 93 11.72 -14.42 -1.96
N ASP A 94 12.34 -15.56 -2.28
CA ASP A 94 13.76 -15.82 -1.97
C ASP A 94 14.67 -14.84 -2.72
N LEU A 95 14.32 -14.48 -3.96
CA LEU A 95 15.09 -13.56 -4.79
C LEU A 95 15.04 -12.11 -4.26
N ILE A 96 13.84 -11.61 -3.90
CA ILE A 96 13.69 -10.22 -3.40
C ILE A 96 14.04 -10.08 -1.92
N GLY A 97 14.20 -11.20 -1.21
CA GLY A 97 14.60 -11.22 0.19
C GLY A 97 13.47 -10.84 1.15
N GLY A 98 13.86 -10.14 2.20
CA GLY A 98 12.97 -9.84 3.33
C GLY A 98 13.03 -10.94 4.40
N ASP A 99 13.22 -10.54 5.64
CA ASP A 99 13.23 -11.45 6.77
C ASP A 99 11.80 -11.93 7.13
N ARG A 100 11.70 -12.90 8.05
CA ARG A 100 10.42 -13.36 8.56
C ARG A 100 9.56 -12.23 9.16
N ARG A 101 10.18 -11.15 9.63
CA ARG A 101 9.46 -10.01 10.22
C ARG A 101 8.80 -9.18 9.13
N THR A 102 9.47 -8.98 8.01
CA THR A 102 8.94 -8.31 6.82
C THR A 102 7.66 -8.99 6.36
N TRP A 103 7.71 -10.29 6.11
CA TRP A 103 6.55 -11.06 5.61
C TRP A 103 5.44 -11.28 6.64
N ARG A 104 5.72 -11.06 7.91
CA ARG A 104 4.71 -11.11 8.99
C ARG A 104 4.25 -9.74 9.48
N THR A 105 4.43 -8.70 8.67
CA THR A 105 3.99 -7.34 9.01
C THR A 105 2.47 -7.21 9.06
N ALA A 106 1.74 -7.99 8.28
CA ALA A 106 0.28 -8.08 8.18
C ALA A 106 -0.37 -6.84 7.52
N GLY A 107 -0.22 -5.65 8.06
CA GLY A 107 -0.81 -4.43 7.50
C GLY A 107 0.12 -3.23 7.63
N LEU A 108 0.16 -2.40 6.60
CA LEU A 108 0.89 -1.14 6.57
C LEU A 108 -0.07 0.02 6.30
N PRO A 109 0.16 1.18 6.94
CA PRO A 109 -0.54 2.39 6.56
C PRO A 109 -0.18 2.81 5.13
N PRO A 110 -0.93 3.73 4.50
CA PRO A 110 -0.52 4.31 3.24
C PRO A 110 0.90 4.89 3.33
N LEU A 111 1.82 4.40 2.52
CA LEU A 111 3.20 4.85 2.46
C LEU A 111 3.45 5.54 1.12
N PRO A 112 4.06 6.75 1.10
CA PRO A 112 4.27 7.49 -0.14
C PRO A 112 5.05 6.66 -1.17
N GLU A 113 6.00 5.85 -0.71
CA GLU A 113 6.85 5.00 -1.54
C GLU A 113 6.11 3.85 -2.26
N LEU A 114 4.90 3.51 -1.78
CA LEU A 114 4.07 2.42 -2.33
C LEU A 114 2.81 2.93 -3.03
N VAL A 115 2.21 4.03 -2.55
CA VAL A 115 0.90 4.47 -3.06
C VAL A 115 0.93 4.85 -4.54
N VAL A 116 2.02 5.48 -5.01
CA VAL A 116 2.14 5.93 -6.41
C VAL A 116 2.22 4.73 -7.36
N PHE A 117 2.96 3.69 -6.97
CA PHE A 117 3.12 2.48 -7.78
C PHE A 117 1.94 1.54 -7.67
N GLY A 118 1.25 1.52 -6.53
CA GLY A 118 -0.02 0.83 -6.40
C GLY A 118 -1.07 1.36 -7.39
N GLU A 119 -1.14 2.67 -7.58
CA GLU A 119 -2.03 3.28 -8.58
C GLU A 119 -1.59 3.00 -10.01
N LEU A 120 -0.28 2.96 -10.30
CA LEU A 120 0.20 2.60 -11.63
C LEU A 120 -0.11 1.13 -11.98
N ALA A 121 0.15 0.22 -11.04
CA ALA A 121 -0.19 -1.19 -11.22
C ALA A 121 -1.71 -1.40 -11.40
N GLN A 122 -2.52 -0.63 -10.67
CA GLN A 122 -3.98 -0.64 -10.87
C GLN A 122 -4.37 -0.10 -12.25
N ALA A 123 -3.74 0.99 -12.72
CA ALA A 123 -3.99 1.51 -14.07
C ALA A 123 -3.63 0.46 -15.15
N ALA A 124 -2.51 -0.27 -14.96
CA ALA A 124 -2.13 -1.35 -15.87
C ALA A 124 -3.13 -2.52 -15.83
N ALA A 125 -3.58 -2.94 -14.64
CA ALA A 125 -4.60 -3.99 -14.50
C ALA A 125 -5.94 -3.62 -15.17
N GLU A 126 -6.27 -2.33 -15.20
CA GLU A 126 -7.48 -1.80 -15.87
C GLU A 126 -7.27 -1.47 -17.36
N GLY A 127 -6.10 -1.76 -17.93
CA GLY A 127 -5.79 -1.45 -19.33
C GLY A 127 -5.63 0.05 -19.63
N ARG A 128 -5.40 0.88 -18.60
CA ARG A 128 -5.21 2.34 -18.71
C ARG A 128 -3.72 2.75 -18.73
N SER A 129 -2.83 1.76 -18.74
CA SER A 129 -1.38 1.97 -18.81
C SER A 129 -0.77 0.85 -19.66
N ASP A 130 0.21 1.20 -20.48
CA ASP A 130 0.98 0.27 -21.30
C ASP A 130 2.14 -0.39 -20.54
N ALA A 131 2.31 -0.06 -19.25
CA ALA A 131 3.32 -0.70 -18.41
C ALA A 131 2.98 -2.17 -18.15
N GLY A 132 3.98 -3.05 -18.19
CA GLY A 132 3.79 -4.49 -17.94
C GLY A 132 3.34 -4.74 -16.51
N LEU A 133 2.20 -5.41 -16.35
CA LEU A 133 1.63 -5.67 -15.02
C LEU A 133 2.50 -6.62 -14.19
N ASP A 134 3.20 -7.54 -14.84
CA ASP A 134 4.18 -8.43 -14.22
C ASP A 134 5.39 -7.65 -13.68
N GLU A 135 5.97 -6.78 -14.50
CA GLU A 135 7.10 -5.92 -14.09
C GLU A 135 6.70 -5.02 -12.92
N LEU A 136 5.52 -4.39 -12.99
CA LEU A 136 4.99 -3.51 -11.93
C LEU A 136 4.72 -4.28 -10.63
N GLY A 137 4.17 -5.48 -10.72
CA GLY A 137 3.90 -6.31 -9.55
C GLY A 137 5.18 -6.79 -8.87
N MET A 138 6.16 -7.25 -9.62
CA MET A 138 7.47 -7.63 -9.11
C MET A 138 8.19 -6.44 -8.49
N TRP A 139 8.13 -5.28 -9.14
CA TRP A 139 8.71 -4.05 -8.63
C TRP A 139 8.01 -3.57 -7.34
N PHE A 140 6.67 -3.62 -7.29
CA PHE A 140 5.91 -3.25 -6.08
C PHE A 140 6.29 -4.11 -4.88
N ALA A 141 6.42 -5.43 -5.08
CA ALA A 141 6.82 -6.36 -4.04
C ALA A 141 8.28 -6.13 -3.58
N SER A 142 9.21 -5.89 -4.50
CA SER A 142 10.60 -5.57 -4.18
C SER A 142 10.69 -4.26 -3.39
N ARG A 143 9.94 -3.23 -3.83
CA ARG A 143 9.88 -1.95 -3.13
C ARG A 143 9.28 -2.05 -1.74
N PHE A 144 8.30 -2.93 -1.55
CA PHE A 144 7.77 -3.23 -0.22
C PHE A 144 8.87 -3.77 0.70
N VAL A 145 9.68 -4.73 0.25
CA VAL A 145 10.78 -5.30 1.05
C VAL A 145 11.80 -4.23 1.43
N GLU A 146 12.28 -3.42 0.47
CA GLU A 146 13.21 -2.31 0.73
C GLU A 146 12.69 -1.34 1.79
N VAL A 147 11.42 -0.93 1.66
CA VAL A 147 10.78 0.00 2.59
C VAL A 147 10.70 -0.61 3.98
N MET A 148 10.49 -1.92 4.09
CA MET A 148 10.40 -2.61 5.36
C MET A 148 11.74 -2.80 6.05
N GLU A 149 12.82 -3.03 5.32
CA GLU A 149 14.18 -3.15 5.87
C GLU A 149 14.64 -1.86 6.56
N GLY A 150 14.20 -0.69 6.06
CA GLY A 150 14.51 0.62 6.64
C GLY A 150 13.58 1.07 7.78
N ARG A 151 12.59 0.26 8.20
CA ARG A 151 11.52 0.70 9.12
C ARG A 151 11.36 -0.18 10.36
N SER A 152 11.03 0.48 11.47
CA SER A 152 10.49 -0.22 12.65
C SER A 152 9.04 -0.65 12.38
N LYS A 153 8.65 -1.84 12.88
CA LYS A 153 7.29 -2.36 12.76
C LYS A 153 6.23 -1.36 13.23
N PRO A 154 5.16 -1.14 12.48
CA PRO A 154 3.99 -0.49 13.04
C PRO A 154 3.43 -1.38 14.16
N THR A 155 3.29 -0.83 15.36
CA THR A 155 2.66 -1.53 16.48
C THR A 155 1.17 -1.26 16.42
N PRO A 156 0.32 -2.27 16.20
CA PRO A 156 -1.13 -2.10 16.29
C PRO A 156 -1.48 -1.63 17.70
N GLN A 157 -2.16 -0.50 17.82
CA GLN A 157 -2.65 -0.03 19.11
C GLN A 157 -4.14 -0.31 19.22
N SER A 158 -4.55 -0.87 20.36
CA SER A 158 -5.96 -1.13 20.64
C SER A 158 -6.72 0.20 20.76
N ALA A 159 -7.74 0.37 19.94
CA ALA A 159 -8.70 1.46 20.02
C ALA A 159 -10.12 0.88 20.09
N ALA A 160 -11.06 1.58 20.74
CA ALA A 160 -12.46 1.17 20.79
C ALA A 160 -13.07 1.15 19.38
N ALA A 161 -14.04 0.26 19.12
CA ALA A 161 -14.68 0.13 17.80
C ALA A 161 -15.26 1.47 17.30
N ARG A 162 -15.88 2.27 18.19
CA ARG A 162 -16.38 3.61 17.88
C ARG A 162 -15.27 4.53 17.38
N ASP A 163 -14.10 4.48 18.01
CA ASP A 163 -12.97 5.35 17.70
C ASP A 163 -12.28 4.93 16.39
N ARG A 164 -12.19 3.63 16.15
CA ARG A 164 -11.73 3.12 14.84
C ARG A 164 -12.61 3.62 13.69
N ARG A 165 -13.96 3.51 13.84
CA ARG A 165 -14.91 4.02 12.84
C ARG A 165 -14.73 5.51 12.59
N ARG A 166 -14.59 6.34 13.64
CA ARG A 166 -14.37 7.78 13.52
C ARG A 166 -13.10 8.11 12.72
N ALA A 167 -12.01 7.40 13.00
CA ALA A 167 -10.75 7.61 12.28
C ALA A 167 -10.86 7.21 10.80
N VAL A 168 -11.52 6.09 10.52
CA VAL A 168 -11.74 5.62 9.14
C VAL A 168 -12.72 6.52 8.39
N ASP A 169 -13.87 6.90 9.00
CA ASP A 169 -14.81 7.82 8.38
C ASP A 169 -14.15 9.17 8.02
N ALA A 170 -13.26 9.66 8.90
CA ALA A 170 -12.48 10.87 8.62
C ALA A 170 -11.46 10.65 7.49
N ALA A 171 -10.78 9.51 7.43
CA ALA A 171 -9.86 9.18 6.34
C ALA A 171 -10.57 9.12 5.00
N MET A 172 -11.73 8.47 4.94
CA MET A 172 -12.56 8.40 3.74
C MET A 172 -13.01 9.80 3.28
N TRP A 173 -13.38 10.66 4.24
CA TRP A 173 -13.74 12.04 3.94
C TRP A 173 -12.54 12.85 3.44
N ILE A 174 -11.37 12.73 4.07
CA ILE A 174 -10.12 13.37 3.61
C ILE A 174 -9.78 12.92 2.19
N ASP A 175 -9.87 11.62 1.89
CA ASP A 175 -9.58 11.10 0.56
C ASP A 175 -10.51 11.69 -0.51
N ALA A 176 -11.82 11.70 -0.23
CA ALA A 176 -12.83 12.20 -1.15
C ALA A 176 -12.72 13.72 -1.42
N ASN A 177 -12.17 14.48 -0.47
CA ASN A 177 -12.06 15.94 -0.56
C ASN A 177 -10.59 16.41 -0.64
N SER A 178 -9.65 15.52 -0.97
CA SER A 178 -8.21 15.80 -0.87
C SER A 178 -7.72 16.91 -1.82
N HIS A 179 -8.50 17.27 -2.84
CA HIS A 179 -8.25 18.38 -3.74
C HIS A 179 -8.49 19.76 -3.09
N ASP A 180 -9.27 19.80 -2.00
CA ASP A 180 -9.55 21.02 -1.26
C ASP A 180 -8.45 21.35 -0.24
N ASP A 181 -8.46 22.60 0.25
CA ASP A 181 -7.61 23.00 1.38
C ASP A 181 -8.21 22.52 2.71
N ILE A 182 -7.82 21.31 3.11
CA ILE A 182 -8.31 20.66 4.32
C ILE A 182 -7.39 20.95 5.51
N GLY A 183 -7.85 21.80 6.43
CA GLY A 183 -7.21 22.01 7.72
C GLY A 183 -7.55 20.88 8.74
N LEU A 184 -6.68 20.75 9.76
CA LEU A 184 -6.87 19.78 10.85
C LEU A 184 -8.22 19.95 11.57
N GLU A 185 -8.65 21.18 11.75
CA GLU A 185 -9.92 21.51 12.44
C GLU A 185 -11.14 20.99 11.67
N ALA A 186 -11.15 21.16 10.35
CA ALA A 186 -12.24 20.65 9.49
C ALA A 186 -12.31 19.11 9.56
N ALA A 187 -11.18 18.43 9.48
CA ALA A 187 -11.14 16.97 9.60
C ALA A 187 -11.55 16.47 11.00
N ALA A 188 -11.14 17.18 12.06
CA ALA A 188 -11.51 16.87 13.44
C ALA A 188 -13.01 17.04 13.68
N SER A 189 -13.62 18.10 13.12
CA SER A 189 -15.06 18.36 13.17
C SER A 189 -15.87 17.23 12.55
N LYS A 190 -15.40 16.66 11.42
CA LYS A 190 -16.03 15.48 10.80
C LYS A 190 -16.03 14.25 11.70
N ALA A 191 -14.99 14.08 12.49
CA ALA A 191 -14.89 13.01 13.49
C ALA A 191 -15.67 13.30 14.78
N GLY A 192 -16.19 14.53 14.97
CA GLY A 192 -16.83 14.98 16.20
C GLY A 192 -15.85 15.03 17.38
N LEU A 193 -14.62 15.49 17.14
CA LEU A 193 -13.53 15.55 18.10
C LEU A 193 -12.84 16.92 18.07
N SER A 194 -12.15 17.27 19.17
CA SER A 194 -11.19 18.38 19.13
C SER A 194 -9.98 18.02 18.28
N SER A 195 -9.29 19.01 17.70
CA SER A 195 -8.13 18.80 16.84
C SER A 195 -7.03 17.94 17.48
N PHE A 196 -6.76 18.13 18.78
CA PHE A 196 -5.77 17.35 19.53
C PHE A 196 -6.17 15.88 19.67
N HIS A 197 -7.42 15.61 20.09
CA HIS A 197 -7.92 14.25 20.22
C HIS A 197 -8.00 13.55 18.87
N PHE A 198 -8.42 14.26 17.83
CA PHE A 198 -8.47 13.74 16.47
C PHE A 198 -7.08 13.35 15.96
N LEU A 199 -6.09 14.24 16.08
CA LEU A 199 -4.71 13.96 15.66
C LEU A 199 -4.17 12.70 16.32
N ARG A 200 -4.36 12.56 17.64
CA ARG A 200 -3.91 11.40 18.40
C ARG A 200 -4.63 10.12 17.97
N LEU A 201 -5.97 10.18 17.90
CA LEU A 201 -6.79 9.01 17.53
C LEU A 201 -6.49 8.55 16.11
N PHE A 202 -6.47 9.48 15.15
CA PHE A 202 -6.19 9.17 13.75
C PHE A 202 -4.83 8.51 13.56
N SER A 203 -3.79 9.07 14.18
CA SER A 203 -2.45 8.51 14.12
C SER A 203 -2.34 7.16 14.81
N GLN A 204 -3.05 6.96 15.92
CA GLN A 204 -3.10 5.68 16.64
C GLN A 204 -3.76 4.58 15.81
N VAL A 205 -4.88 4.89 15.15
CA VAL A 205 -5.66 3.89 14.40
C VAL A 205 -5.05 3.60 13.03
N LEU A 206 -4.63 4.64 12.31
CA LEU A 206 -4.21 4.53 10.91
C LEU A 206 -2.68 4.54 10.71
N GLY A 207 -1.90 4.73 11.77
CA GLY A 207 -0.44 4.71 11.70
C GLY A 207 0.19 5.91 10.97
N VAL A 208 -0.61 6.92 10.64
CA VAL A 208 -0.19 8.14 9.92
C VAL A 208 -0.95 9.36 10.46
N THR A 209 -0.37 10.55 10.36
CA THR A 209 -1.10 11.78 10.72
C THR A 209 -2.13 12.15 9.64
N PRO A 210 -3.18 12.93 9.99
CA PRO A 210 -4.16 13.40 9.00
C PRO A 210 -3.53 14.13 7.82
N HIS A 211 -2.54 14.99 8.05
CA HIS A 211 -1.83 15.70 6.99
C HIS A 211 -0.99 14.75 6.11
N GLN A 212 -0.32 13.76 6.70
CA GLN A 212 0.40 12.74 5.92
C GLN A 212 -0.57 11.94 5.05
N TYR A 213 -1.75 11.61 5.58
CA TYR A 213 -2.78 10.90 4.82
C TYR A 213 -3.29 11.77 3.65
N LEU A 214 -3.60 13.06 3.91
CA LEU A 214 -4.03 14.01 2.86
C LEU A 214 -2.99 14.11 1.72
N VAL A 215 -1.72 14.28 2.04
CA VAL A 215 -0.66 14.35 1.01
C VAL A 215 -0.58 13.04 0.21
N ARG A 216 -0.76 11.90 0.84
CA ARG A 216 -0.75 10.59 0.17
C ARG A 216 -1.98 10.37 -0.70
N SER A 217 -3.15 10.84 -0.29
CA SER A 217 -4.35 10.87 -1.14
C SER A 217 -4.14 11.74 -2.39
N ARG A 218 -3.55 12.92 -2.24
CA ARG A 218 -3.19 13.78 -3.37
C ARG A 218 -2.20 13.11 -4.35
N LEU A 219 -1.19 12.43 -3.82
CA LEU A 219 -0.23 11.67 -4.64
C LEU A 219 -0.89 10.52 -5.40
N ARG A 220 -1.84 9.81 -4.77
CA ARG A 220 -2.62 8.75 -5.41
C ARG A 220 -3.45 9.31 -6.56
N HIS A 221 -4.18 10.40 -6.34
CA HIS A 221 -4.98 11.04 -7.36
C HIS A 221 -4.11 11.58 -8.50
N ALA A 222 -2.94 12.19 -8.18
CA ALA A 222 -1.99 12.63 -9.19
C ALA A 222 -1.45 11.47 -10.04
N ALA A 223 -1.12 10.33 -9.41
CA ALA A 223 -0.64 9.15 -10.13
C ALA A 223 -1.69 8.63 -11.12
N ARG A 224 -2.98 8.58 -10.73
CA ARG A 224 -4.09 8.22 -11.63
C ARG A 224 -4.17 9.17 -12.82
N LEU A 225 -4.23 10.49 -12.57
CA LEU A 225 -4.32 11.49 -13.63
C LEU A 225 -3.10 11.48 -14.56
N LEU A 226 -1.90 11.23 -14.02
CA LEU A 226 -0.69 11.12 -14.84
C LEU A 226 -0.66 9.87 -15.70
N ALA A 227 -1.27 8.78 -15.25
CA ALA A 227 -1.37 7.54 -16.02
C ALA A 227 -2.46 7.63 -17.12
N ASP A 228 -3.56 8.31 -16.82
CA ASP A 228 -4.76 8.32 -17.68
C ASP A 228 -4.76 9.44 -18.73
N ASP A 229 -4.03 10.55 -18.51
CA ASP A 229 -4.28 11.81 -19.20
C ASP A 229 -2.98 12.52 -19.59
N ASP A 230 -3.05 13.23 -20.74
CA ASP A 230 -1.96 14.06 -21.28
C ASP A 230 -1.97 15.52 -20.79
N ARG A 231 -2.83 15.86 -19.83
CA ARG A 231 -2.90 17.19 -19.24
C ARG A 231 -1.54 17.68 -18.75
N ALA A 232 -1.33 18.98 -18.73
CA ALA A 232 -0.09 19.54 -18.23
C ALA A 232 0.16 19.07 -16.77
N VAL A 233 1.41 18.78 -16.44
CA VAL A 233 1.80 18.39 -15.07
C VAL A 233 1.41 19.47 -14.06
N THR A 234 1.42 20.73 -14.48
CA THR A 234 0.98 21.87 -13.68
C THR A 234 -0.50 21.78 -13.32
N ASP A 235 -1.36 21.45 -14.30
CA ASP A 235 -2.81 21.33 -14.07
C ASP A 235 -3.10 20.18 -13.13
N VAL A 236 -2.45 19.02 -13.33
CA VAL A 236 -2.56 17.88 -12.40
C VAL A 236 -2.17 18.30 -10.98
N ALA A 237 -1.08 19.07 -10.79
CA ALA A 237 -0.64 19.49 -9.47
C ALA A 237 -1.71 20.31 -8.72
N PHE A 238 -2.32 21.26 -9.42
CA PHE A 238 -3.36 22.11 -8.82
C PHE A 238 -4.68 21.36 -8.64
N ASP A 239 -5.09 20.55 -9.61
CA ASP A 239 -6.32 19.74 -9.53
C ASP A 239 -6.35 18.79 -8.33
N VAL A 240 -5.18 18.25 -7.95
CA VAL A 240 -5.10 17.37 -6.78
C VAL A 240 -4.85 18.11 -5.45
N GLY A 241 -4.81 19.45 -5.47
CA GLY A 241 -4.77 20.30 -4.29
C GLY A 241 -3.38 20.73 -3.81
N PHE A 242 -2.32 20.63 -4.63
CA PHE A 242 -1.05 21.25 -4.28
C PHE A 242 -1.09 22.76 -4.55
N ALA A 243 -0.60 23.55 -3.59
CA ALA A 243 -0.58 25.01 -3.70
C ALA A 243 0.49 25.54 -4.70
N ASP A 244 1.53 24.75 -4.96
CA ASP A 244 2.58 25.11 -5.90
C ASP A 244 3.19 23.88 -6.60
N LEU A 245 3.61 24.08 -7.86
CA LEU A 245 4.17 23.06 -8.71
C LEU A 245 5.50 22.50 -8.18
N SER A 246 6.34 23.35 -7.58
CA SER A 246 7.66 22.93 -7.10
C SER A 246 7.54 21.96 -5.93
N ASN A 247 6.61 22.23 -5.01
CA ASN A 247 6.29 21.33 -3.89
C ASN A 247 5.71 20.01 -4.40
N PHE A 248 4.80 20.06 -5.38
CA PHE A 248 4.26 18.87 -6.02
C PHE A 248 5.37 18.01 -6.63
N VAL A 249 6.18 18.56 -7.52
CA VAL A 249 7.26 17.83 -8.22
C VAL A 249 8.23 17.19 -7.22
N ARG A 250 8.66 17.95 -6.20
CA ARG A 250 9.57 17.45 -5.16
C ARG A 250 8.93 16.32 -4.33
N THR A 251 7.67 16.49 -3.94
CA THR A 251 6.95 15.51 -3.10
C THR A 251 6.66 14.23 -3.90
N PHE A 252 6.23 14.38 -5.16
CA PHE A 252 6.00 13.26 -6.06
C PHE A 252 7.30 12.51 -6.36
N HIS A 253 8.38 13.23 -6.69
CA HIS A 253 9.69 12.62 -6.94
C HIS A 253 10.21 11.85 -5.72
N ARG A 254 10.03 12.38 -4.51
CA ARG A 254 10.41 11.67 -3.27
C ARG A 254 9.62 10.37 -3.09
N ALA A 255 8.34 10.36 -3.42
CA ALA A 255 7.47 9.20 -3.32
C ALA A 255 7.75 8.17 -4.43
N ALA A 256 7.74 8.61 -5.67
CA ALA A 256 7.87 7.76 -6.85
C ALA A 256 9.34 7.48 -7.24
N GLY A 257 10.28 8.29 -6.74
CA GLY A 257 11.68 8.26 -7.15
C GLY A 257 11.92 8.71 -8.60
N VAL A 258 10.87 9.07 -9.33
CA VAL A 258 10.92 9.64 -10.68
C VAL A 258 10.09 10.92 -10.72
N SER A 259 10.38 11.81 -11.69
CA SER A 259 9.56 13.03 -11.87
C SER A 259 8.14 12.67 -12.34
N PRO A 260 7.13 13.54 -12.13
CA PRO A 260 5.78 13.33 -12.67
C PRO A 260 5.77 13.07 -14.19
N ARG A 261 6.64 13.74 -14.94
CA ARG A 261 6.79 13.52 -16.38
C ARG A 261 7.38 12.14 -16.69
N GLY A 262 8.43 11.73 -15.97
CA GLY A 262 9.01 10.40 -16.10
C GLY A 262 8.01 9.30 -15.73
N PHE A 263 7.21 9.51 -14.68
CA PHE A 263 6.13 8.61 -14.30
C PHE A 263 5.10 8.42 -15.43
N ARG A 264 4.67 9.52 -16.08
CA ARG A 264 3.77 9.47 -17.24
C ARG A 264 4.38 8.69 -18.40
N GLN A 265 5.66 8.89 -18.70
CA GLN A 265 6.36 8.16 -19.75
C GLN A 265 6.40 6.66 -19.45
N ALA A 266 6.67 6.29 -18.21
CA ALA A 266 6.64 4.92 -17.76
C ALA A 266 5.24 4.29 -17.85
N ALA A 267 4.19 5.05 -17.51
CA ALA A 267 2.80 4.60 -17.67
C ALA A 267 2.40 4.37 -19.14
N LYS A 268 3.05 5.08 -20.07
CA LYS A 268 2.91 4.91 -21.53
C LYS A 268 3.84 3.85 -22.13
N GLY A 269 4.40 2.95 -21.31
CA GLY A 269 5.20 1.82 -21.76
C GLY A 269 6.68 2.10 -21.98
N ASP A 270 7.22 3.25 -21.55
CA ASP A 270 8.67 3.47 -21.53
C ASP A 270 9.32 2.64 -20.42
N ARG A 271 9.65 1.40 -20.75
CA ARG A 271 10.20 0.38 -19.83
C ARG A 271 11.56 0.76 -19.27
N LYS A 272 12.34 1.59 -19.96
CA LYS A 272 13.70 1.92 -19.56
C LYS A 272 13.78 2.49 -18.14
N ILE A 273 12.79 3.31 -17.74
CA ILE A 273 12.74 3.95 -16.43
C ILE A 273 12.59 2.92 -15.29
N PHE A 274 11.87 1.82 -15.53
CA PHE A 274 11.69 0.74 -14.55
C PHE A 274 12.79 -0.31 -14.64
N GLN A 275 13.24 -0.64 -15.86
CA GLN A 275 14.32 -1.62 -16.09
C GLN A 275 15.65 -1.16 -15.47
N ASP A 276 16.02 0.11 -15.61
CA ASP A 276 17.22 0.66 -14.98
C ASP A 276 17.14 0.56 -13.44
N ARG A 277 15.96 0.61 -12.86
CA ARG A 277 15.76 0.48 -11.41
C ARG A 277 15.66 -0.96 -10.95
N LEU A 278 15.00 -1.83 -11.70
CA LEU A 278 15.01 -3.28 -11.43
C LEU A 278 16.44 -3.82 -11.55
N ALA A 279 17.17 -3.42 -12.59
CA ALA A 279 18.58 -3.78 -12.74
C ALA A 279 19.44 -3.31 -11.54
N ALA A 280 19.22 -2.06 -11.08
CA ALA A 280 19.92 -1.55 -9.89
C ALA A 280 19.60 -2.32 -8.60
N LEU A 281 18.38 -2.90 -8.49
CA LEU A 281 18.00 -3.76 -7.36
C LEU A 281 18.71 -5.12 -7.39
N PHE A 282 19.00 -5.63 -8.59
CA PHE A 282 19.66 -6.93 -8.80
C PHE A 282 21.19 -6.82 -9.01
N ASP A 283 21.71 -5.62 -9.35
CA ASP A 283 23.14 -5.33 -9.51
C ASP A 283 23.86 -4.97 -8.20
N ASP A 284 23.14 -4.76 -7.09
CA ASP A 284 23.79 -4.55 -5.80
C ASP A 284 24.44 -5.88 -5.37
N ASP A 285 25.78 -5.91 -5.33
CA ASP A 285 26.68 -7.05 -5.01
C ASP A 285 26.32 -7.86 -3.74
N ARG A 286 25.29 -7.42 -3.00
CA ARG A 286 24.75 -8.11 -1.83
C ARG A 286 24.01 -9.42 -2.17
N LEU A 287 23.59 -9.62 -3.42
CA LEU A 287 22.92 -10.84 -3.87
C LEU A 287 23.89 -11.91 -4.41
N ILE A 288 25.13 -11.53 -4.74
CA ILE A 288 26.13 -12.44 -5.35
C ILE A 288 27.02 -13.12 -4.31
N HIS A 289 27.11 -12.59 -3.09
CA HIS A 289 27.82 -13.23 -1.98
C HIS A 289 26.88 -13.52 -0.80
N PRO A 290 26.25 -14.70 -0.73
CA PRO A 290 25.71 -15.18 0.54
C PRO A 290 26.91 -15.34 1.48
N SER A 291 27.08 -14.37 2.40
CA SER A 291 28.08 -14.49 3.45
C SER A 291 27.87 -15.83 4.15
N SER A 292 28.88 -16.69 4.08
CA SER A 292 28.99 -17.97 4.75
C SER A 292 28.90 -17.77 6.27
N ARG A 293 27.71 -17.58 6.80
CA ARG A 293 27.46 -17.71 8.22
C ARG A 293 27.43 -19.19 8.52
N LYS A 294 28.58 -19.71 8.97
CA LYS A 294 28.71 -21.01 9.62
C LYS A 294 27.59 -21.12 10.66
N ARG A 295 26.70 -22.10 10.46
CA ARG A 295 25.77 -22.53 11.49
C ARG A 295 26.58 -23.00 12.71
N PRO A 296 26.31 -22.57 13.93
CA PRO A 296 26.88 -23.23 15.09
C PRO A 296 26.34 -24.66 15.16
N PRO A 297 27.15 -25.66 15.55
CA PRO A 297 26.70 -27.03 15.68
C PRO A 297 25.66 -27.15 16.78
N CYS A 298 24.57 -27.88 16.53
CA CYS A 298 23.64 -28.36 17.55
C CYS A 298 24.41 -29.30 18.48
N THR A 299 24.72 -28.84 19.68
CA THR A 299 25.11 -29.73 20.77
C THR A 299 23.85 -30.42 21.32
N THR A 300 23.68 -31.69 21.00
CA THR A 300 22.83 -32.60 21.74
C THR A 300 23.48 -32.82 23.10
N THR A 301 22.89 -32.30 24.16
CA THR A 301 23.13 -32.78 25.51
C THR A 301 22.08 -33.85 25.80
N SER A 302 22.55 -35.10 25.79
CA SER A 302 21.92 -36.21 26.54
C SER A 302 22.28 -35.99 28.01
N ASP A 303 21.25 -35.87 28.87
CA ASP A 303 21.09 -36.56 30.18
C ASP A 303 19.71 -36.20 30.74
#